data_b2423efdcd683c8de4de756267bdd684
#
_entry.id   b2423efdcd683c8de4de756267bdd684
#
_cell.length_a   1.000
_cell.length_b   1.000
_cell.length_c   1.000
_cell.angle_alpha   90.00
_cell.angle_beta   90.00
_cell.angle_gamma   90.00
#
_symmetry.space_group_name_H-M   'P 1'
#
loop_
_entity.id
_entity.type
_entity.pdbx_description
1 polymer ?
#
loop_
_entity_poly.entity_id
_entity_poly.type
_entity_poly.pdbx_seq_one_letter_code
_entity_poly.pdbx_strand_id
1 'polypeptide(L)'
;MAAPEYGAGAMRYRLKFAERDTVDDEYGNPSTGWLDRFTVAGNITAKVGGEAVDAARLAGRQPVILTVRRSPDTRLVTTDWKATEVESGTEFNIRTAIDPFIGTSQHGLWLEMIAETGVAV
;
A
#
# COMPACT_ATOMS: atom_id res chain seq x y z
N MET A 1 12.74 -10.01 -12.15
CA MET A 1 11.79 -9.36 -11.24
C MET A 1 10.50 -10.15 -11.22
N ALA A 2 9.97 -10.40 -10.05
CA ALA A 2 8.68 -11.06 -9.93
C ALA A 2 7.56 -10.13 -10.40
N ALA A 3 6.59 -10.67 -11.12
CA ALA A 3 5.42 -9.92 -11.53
C ALA A 3 4.32 -10.06 -10.47
N PRO A 4 3.48 -9.03 -10.27
CA PRO A 4 2.32 -9.16 -9.39
C PRO A 4 1.38 -10.26 -9.87
N GLU A 5 0.79 -10.97 -8.93
CA GLU A 5 -0.21 -12.00 -9.21
C GLU A 5 -1.60 -11.47 -8.90
N TYR A 6 -2.57 -11.87 -9.69
CA TYR A 6 -3.96 -11.49 -9.57
C TYR A 6 -4.84 -12.72 -9.43
N GLY A 7 -5.96 -12.55 -8.75
CA GLY A 7 -6.90 -13.63 -8.49
C GLY A 7 -7.00 -13.92 -7.00
N ALA A 8 -8.08 -14.61 -6.60
CA ALA A 8 -8.37 -14.84 -5.19
C ALA A 8 -7.26 -15.65 -4.48
N GLY A 9 -6.66 -16.61 -5.18
CA GLY A 9 -5.58 -17.43 -4.60
C GLY A 9 -4.28 -16.70 -4.37
N ALA A 10 -4.06 -15.56 -5.03
CA ALA A 10 -2.88 -14.73 -4.84
C ALA A 10 -3.04 -13.74 -3.67
N MET A 11 -4.25 -13.51 -3.20
CA MET A 11 -4.55 -12.55 -2.13
C MET A 11 -4.32 -13.20 -0.76
N ARG A 12 -3.07 -13.53 -0.43
CA ARG A 12 -2.69 -14.34 0.73
C ARG A 12 -2.49 -13.55 2.01
N TYR A 13 -2.36 -12.25 1.91
CA TYR A 13 -2.06 -11.38 3.04
C TYR A 13 -3.30 -10.58 3.43
N ARG A 14 -3.36 -10.22 4.69
CA ARG A 14 -4.38 -9.29 5.18
C ARG A 14 -3.73 -7.93 5.36
N LEU A 15 -4.24 -6.95 4.66
CA LEU A 15 -3.69 -5.59 4.65
C LEU A 15 -4.69 -4.64 5.30
N LYS A 16 -4.25 -3.99 6.37
CA LYS A 16 -5.03 -2.96 7.04
C LYS A 16 -4.61 -1.60 6.51
N PHE A 17 -5.56 -0.85 5.98
CA PHE A 17 -5.31 0.47 5.41
C PHE A 17 -5.74 1.56 6.39
N ALA A 18 -4.89 2.57 6.50
CA ALA A 18 -5.16 3.74 7.33
C ALA A 18 -4.79 5.00 6.55
N GLU A 19 -5.57 6.05 6.76
CA GLU A 19 -5.27 7.36 6.19
C GLU A 19 -4.73 8.29 7.27
N ARG A 20 -4.05 9.34 6.86
CA ARG A 20 -3.61 10.36 7.80
C ARG A 20 -4.81 11.12 8.34
N ASP A 21 -4.79 11.31 9.65
CA ASP A 21 -5.79 12.09 10.34
C ASP A 21 -5.09 13.16 11.15
N THR A 22 -5.56 14.41 11.06
CA THR A 22 -5.02 15.51 11.84
C THR A 22 -6.02 15.88 12.90
N VAL A 23 -5.60 15.77 14.16
CA VAL A 23 -6.43 16.14 15.29
C VAL A 23 -5.74 17.26 16.06
N ASP A 24 -6.53 18.13 16.68
CA ASP A 24 -5.99 19.15 17.57
C ASP A 24 -5.79 18.54 18.95
N ASP A 25 -4.66 18.88 19.57
CA ASP A 25 -4.46 18.51 20.97
C ASP A 25 -5.30 19.42 21.88
N GLU A 26 -5.24 19.17 23.19
CA GLU A 26 -6.02 19.98 24.15
C GLU A 26 -5.59 21.45 24.24
N TYR A 27 -4.46 21.80 23.62
CA TYR A 27 -3.94 23.16 23.56
C TYR A 27 -4.17 23.82 22.20
N GLY A 28 -4.92 23.18 21.31
CA GLY A 28 -5.19 23.69 19.98
C GLY A 28 -4.09 23.48 18.96
N ASN A 29 -3.04 22.73 19.26
CA ASN A 29 -1.97 22.42 18.32
C ASN A 29 -2.36 21.21 17.47
N PRO A 30 -2.17 21.24 16.14
CA PRO A 30 -2.47 20.07 15.32
C PRO A 30 -1.47 18.96 15.57
N SER A 31 -1.96 17.74 15.70
CA SER A 31 -1.14 16.54 15.71
C SER A 31 -1.64 15.58 14.64
N THR A 32 -0.70 14.88 13.99
CA THR A 32 -1.03 13.94 12.93
C THR A 32 -1.02 12.53 13.46
N GLY A 33 -2.13 11.83 13.27
CA GLY A 33 -2.27 10.42 13.61
C GLY A 33 -2.70 9.61 12.40
N TRP A 34 -3.14 8.39 12.66
CA TRP A 34 -3.66 7.49 11.64
C TRP A 34 -5.09 7.09 11.99
N LEU A 35 -5.93 7.10 10.97
CA LEU A 35 -7.31 6.65 11.07
C LEU A 35 -7.43 5.33 10.32
N ASP A 36 -7.66 4.23 11.05
CA ASP A 36 -7.87 2.92 10.43
C ASP A 36 -9.17 2.92 9.66
N ARG A 37 -9.12 2.46 8.41
CA ARG A 37 -10.29 2.51 7.53
C ARG A 37 -10.87 1.13 7.27
N PHE A 38 -10.04 0.16 6.86
CA PHE A 38 -10.53 -1.19 6.54
C PHE A 38 -9.36 -2.17 6.46
N THR A 39 -9.71 -3.45 6.49
CA THR A 39 -8.75 -4.56 6.28
C THR A 39 -9.28 -5.42 5.15
N VAL A 40 -8.44 -5.70 4.16
CA VAL A 40 -8.79 -6.51 2.99
C VAL A 40 -7.70 -7.52 2.69
N ALA A 41 -8.06 -8.58 1.96
CA ALA A 41 -7.09 -9.51 1.43
C ALA A 41 -6.30 -8.83 0.30
N GLY A 42 -5.01 -9.11 0.23
CA GLY A 42 -4.14 -8.55 -0.81
C GLY A 42 -2.93 -9.41 -1.06
N ASN A 43 -2.13 -9.00 -2.04
CA ASN A 43 -0.87 -9.64 -2.36
C ASN A 43 0.27 -8.63 -2.18
N ILE A 44 1.45 -9.14 -1.80
CA ILE A 44 2.66 -8.34 -1.64
C ILE A 44 3.72 -8.94 -2.54
N THR A 45 4.28 -8.14 -3.43
CA THR A 45 5.35 -8.56 -4.33
C THR A 45 6.54 -7.62 -4.14
N ALA A 46 7.68 -8.15 -3.74
CA ALA A 46 8.89 -7.34 -3.60
C ALA A 46 9.39 -6.90 -4.97
N LYS A 47 9.76 -5.62 -5.09
CA LYS A 47 10.44 -5.12 -6.29
C LYS A 47 11.93 -5.41 -6.15
N VAL A 48 12.51 -6.02 -7.17
CA VAL A 48 13.93 -6.35 -7.22
C VAL A 48 14.51 -5.90 -8.56
N GLY A 49 15.80 -5.54 -8.57
CA GLY A 49 16.49 -5.10 -9.77
C GLY A 49 16.24 -3.63 -10.10
N GLY A 50 17.17 -3.04 -10.86
CA GLY A 50 17.14 -1.63 -11.25
C GLY A 50 17.82 -0.72 -10.23
N GLU A 51 18.38 0.38 -10.75
CA GLU A 51 19.16 1.31 -9.91
C GLU A 51 18.34 1.97 -8.81
N ALA A 52 17.10 2.34 -9.12
CA ALA A 52 16.23 3.00 -8.13
C ALA A 52 15.89 2.06 -6.96
N VAL A 53 15.64 0.78 -7.27
CA VAL A 53 15.37 -0.23 -6.23
C VAL A 53 16.61 -0.49 -5.39
N ASP A 54 17.78 -0.63 -6.02
CA ASP A 54 19.04 -0.85 -5.32
C ASP A 54 19.39 0.34 -4.43
N ALA A 55 19.23 1.56 -4.90
CA ALA A 55 19.44 2.76 -4.10
C ALA A 55 18.52 2.82 -2.89
N ALA A 56 17.25 2.46 -3.06
CA ALA A 56 16.28 2.43 -1.97
C ALA A 56 16.67 1.39 -0.91
N ARG A 57 17.09 0.20 -1.35
CA ARG A 57 17.50 -0.87 -0.43
C ARG A 57 18.78 -0.49 0.35
N LEU A 58 19.73 0.17 -0.30
CA LEU A 58 20.92 0.67 0.37
C LEU A 58 20.58 1.73 1.42
N ALA A 59 19.51 2.48 1.22
CA ALA A 59 19.00 3.45 2.19
C ALA A 59 18.08 2.83 3.25
N GLY A 60 17.96 1.50 3.29
CA GLY A 60 17.13 0.80 4.27
C GLY A 60 15.65 0.70 3.91
N ARG A 61 15.29 1.02 2.67
CA ARG A 61 13.90 0.95 2.19
C ARG A 61 13.73 -0.22 1.22
N GLN A 62 12.63 -0.93 1.33
CA GLN A 62 12.31 -2.01 0.40
C GLN A 62 11.03 -1.64 -0.36
N PRO A 63 11.13 -1.31 -1.65
CA PRO A 63 9.95 -1.10 -2.48
C PRO A 63 9.20 -2.41 -2.72
N VAL A 64 7.88 -2.33 -2.66
CA VAL A 64 6.99 -3.47 -2.91
C VAL A 64 5.82 -3.03 -3.77
N ILE A 65 5.15 -4.00 -4.39
CA ILE A 65 3.88 -3.81 -5.08
C ILE A 65 2.81 -4.48 -4.26
N LEU A 66 1.83 -3.70 -3.80
CA LEU A 66 0.65 -4.21 -3.11
C LEU A 66 -0.48 -4.31 -4.12
N THR A 67 -1.13 -5.46 -4.18
CA THR A 67 -2.25 -5.70 -5.09
C THR A 67 -3.48 -6.06 -4.29
N VAL A 68 -4.57 -5.34 -4.51
CA VAL A 68 -5.87 -5.62 -3.88
C VAL A 68 -6.97 -5.58 -4.91
N ARG A 69 -8.08 -6.20 -4.58
CA ARG A 69 -9.28 -6.10 -5.40
C ARG A 69 -9.88 -4.71 -5.27
N ARG A 70 -10.31 -4.13 -6.38
CA ARG A 70 -10.96 -2.82 -6.35
C ARG A 70 -12.36 -2.96 -5.77
N SER A 71 -12.68 -2.11 -4.79
CA SER A 71 -13.95 -2.10 -4.09
C SER A 71 -14.28 -0.66 -3.73
N PRO A 72 -15.49 -0.37 -3.24
CA PRO A 72 -15.79 0.97 -2.73
C PRO A 72 -14.79 1.45 -1.69
N ASP A 73 -14.25 0.54 -0.87
CA ASP A 73 -13.25 0.87 0.15
C ASP A 73 -11.87 1.13 -0.46
N THR A 74 -11.36 0.19 -1.27
CA THR A 74 -10.00 0.31 -1.81
C THR A 74 -9.86 1.47 -2.82
N ARG A 75 -10.95 1.92 -3.41
CA ARG A 75 -10.96 3.10 -4.27
C ARG A 75 -10.57 4.39 -3.55
N LEU A 76 -10.69 4.42 -2.23
CA LEU A 76 -10.37 5.60 -1.43
C LEU A 76 -8.88 5.75 -1.16
N VAL A 77 -8.09 4.71 -1.38
CA VAL A 77 -6.66 4.71 -1.07
C VAL A 77 -5.91 5.69 -1.98
N THR A 78 -5.12 6.53 -1.35
CA THR A 78 -4.25 7.51 -2.04
C THR A 78 -2.82 7.41 -1.52
N THR A 79 -1.94 8.28 -2.02
CA THR A 79 -0.52 8.27 -1.68
C THR A 79 -0.21 8.65 -0.24
N ASP A 80 -1.17 9.22 0.48
CA ASP A 80 -0.95 9.59 1.89
C ASP A 80 -1.38 8.51 2.88
N TRP A 81 -1.78 7.37 2.38
CA TRP A 81 -2.22 6.26 3.21
C TRP A 81 -1.05 5.33 3.54
N LYS A 82 -1.23 4.52 4.57
CA LYS A 82 -0.34 3.38 4.84
C LYS A 82 -1.13 2.09 4.83
N ALA A 83 -0.41 1.01 4.54
CA ALA A 83 -0.94 -0.35 4.68
C ALA A 83 -0.09 -1.09 5.71
N THR A 84 -0.72 -1.92 6.53
CA THR A 84 -0.03 -2.76 7.51
C THR A 84 -0.39 -4.20 7.22
N GLU A 85 0.63 -5.05 7.05
CA GLU A 85 0.40 -6.49 6.95
C GLU A 85 0.11 -6.98 8.37
N VAL A 86 -1.08 -7.57 8.57
CA VAL A 86 -1.65 -7.80 9.89
C VAL A 86 -0.84 -8.81 10.71
N GLU A 87 -0.34 -9.87 10.09
CA GLU A 87 0.38 -10.93 10.82
C GLU A 87 1.75 -10.48 11.30
N SER A 88 2.52 -9.81 10.45
CA SER A 88 3.88 -9.39 10.78
C SER A 88 3.94 -8.00 11.42
N GLY A 89 2.90 -7.20 11.24
CA GLY A 89 2.91 -5.80 11.66
C GLY A 89 3.75 -4.90 10.77
N THR A 90 4.22 -5.39 9.62
CA THR A 90 5.03 -4.58 8.71
C THR A 90 4.20 -3.47 8.11
N GLU A 91 4.71 -2.25 8.18
CA GLU A 91 4.04 -1.06 7.65
C GLU A 91 4.64 -0.65 6.31
N PHE A 92 3.76 -0.28 5.39
CA PHE A 92 4.13 0.17 4.05
C PHE A 92 3.58 1.58 3.82
N ASN A 93 4.46 2.48 3.39
CA ASN A 93 4.06 3.82 3.00
C ASN A 93 3.68 3.81 1.52
N ILE A 94 2.43 4.15 1.21
CA ILE A 94 1.91 4.07 -0.16
C ILE A 94 2.40 5.26 -0.98
N ARG A 95 3.04 4.96 -2.12
CA ARG A 95 3.61 5.98 -3.01
C ARG A 95 2.75 6.24 -4.23
N THR A 96 2.13 5.20 -4.78
CA THR A 96 1.22 5.32 -5.92
C THR A 96 0.08 4.33 -5.80
N ALA A 97 -1.04 4.63 -6.44
CA ALA A 97 -2.17 3.72 -6.54
C ALA A 97 -2.77 3.86 -7.94
N ILE A 98 -2.77 2.78 -8.71
CA ILE A 98 -3.24 2.77 -10.10
C ILE A 98 -4.08 1.53 -10.39
N ASP A 99 -4.87 1.61 -11.44
CA ASP A 99 -5.53 0.45 -12.03
C ASP A 99 -4.53 -0.15 -13.05
N PRO A 100 -4.01 -1.37 -12.84
CA PRO A 100 -3.00 -1.95 -13.72
C PRO A 100 -3.55 -2.40 -15.07
N PHE A 101 -4.88 -2.42 -15.23
CA PHE A 101 -5.54 -2.94 -16.43
C PHE A 101 -6.31 -1.87 -17.20
N ILE A 102 -5.95 -0.59 -17.05
CA ILE A 102 -6.58 0.49 -17.83
C ILE A 102 -6.51 0.17 -19.31
N GLY A 103 -7.65 0.27 -20.00
CA GLY A 103 -7.74 -0.02 -21.43
C GLY A 103 -7.93 -1.49 -21.78
N THR A 104 -8.07 -2.37 -20.79
CA THR A 104 -8.32 -3.80 -21.00
C THR A 104 -9.68 -4.21 -20.47
N SER A 105 -10.08 -5.47 -20.73
CA SER A 105 -11.33 -6.01 -20.23
C SER A 105 -11.37 -6.16 -18.70
N GLN A 106 -10.22 -6.10 -18.03
CA GLN A 106 -10.12 -6.20 -16.56
C GLN A 106 -10.06 -4.84 -15.87
N HIS A 107 -10.25 -3.77 -16.62
CA HIS A 107 -10.30 -2.42 -16.06
C HIS A 107 -11.33 -2.33 -14.93
N GLY A 108 -10.93 -1.74 -13.82
CA GLY A 108 -11.82 -1.52 -12.68
C GLY A 108 -11.91 -2.67 -11.68
N LEU A 109 -11.21 -3.79 -11.90
CA LEU A 109 -11.26 -4.96 -11.01
C LEU A 109 -10.16 -4.96 -9.94
N TRP A 110 -9.02 -4.36 -10.22
CA TRP A 110 -7.84 -4.43 -9.38
C TRP A 110 -7.25 -3.06 -9.11
N LEU A 111 -6.56 -2.95 -7.97
CA LEU A 111 -5.77 -1.77 -7.61
C LEU A 111 -4.36 -2.23 -7.30
N GLU A 112 -3.38 -1.58 -7.93
CA GLU A 112 -1.96 -1.84 -7.70
C GLU A 112 -1.32 -0.61 -7.06
N MET A 113 -0.61 -0.83 -5.96
CA MET A 113 0.03 0.25 -5.22
C MET A 113 1.52 -0.01 -5.13
N ILE A 114 2.33 1.01 -5.45
CA ILE A 114 3.76 0.96 -5.15
C ILE A 114 3.93 1.57 -3.77
N ALA A 115 4.59 0.81 -2.89
CA ALA A 115 4.77 1.19 -1.51
C ALA A 115 6.20 0.86 -1.06
N GLU A 116 6.58 1.38 0.09
CA GLU A 116 7.92 1.14 0.66
C GLU A 116 7.79 0.82 2.13
N THR A 117 8.57 -0.17 2.58
CA THR A 117 8.81 -0.39 4.01
C THR A 117 10.14 0.25 4.41
N GLY A 118 10.36 0.45 5.71
CA GLY A 118 11.58 1.07 6.22
C GLY A 118 11.56 2.59 6.27
N VAL A 119 10.46 3.20 5.88
CA VAL A 119 10.26 4.66 5.92
C VAL A 119 9.36 4.99 7.11
N ALA A 120 9.66 6.08 7.83
CA ALA A 120 8.78 6.57 8.89
C ALA A 120 7.43 6.99 8.29
N VAL A 121 6.35 6.47 8.83
CA VAL A 121 5.00 6.72 8.35
C VAL A 121 4.20 7.56 9.34
#